data_b1ab87c4e8f7093f2a830bbfeed56c63
#
_entry.id   b1ab87c4e8f7093f2a830bbfeed56c63
#
_cell.length_a   1.000
_cell.length_b   1.000
_cell.length_c   1.000
_cell.angle_alpha   90.00
_cell.angle_beta   90.00
_cell.angle_gamma   90.00
#
_symmetry.space_group_name_H-M   'P 1'
#
loop_
_entity.id
_entity.type
_entity.pdbx_description
1 polymer ?
#
loop_
_entity_poly.entity_id
_entity_poly.type
_entity_poly.pdbx_seq_one_letter_code
_entity_poly.pdbx_strand_id
1 'polypeptide(L)'
;IEVERERREEILGELAESVKESNMGDAGFSDEEDEQFDNAPSPELEALLPYYHQAEDEALNVAKKCFHGTFISDSRNVQKQKLFEYKRNGHTYRCYVDIYNENEQEINIIEVKATTNRKYLYWKDKHGANKGLFFRNTNARDGRITYPLFVKKGNFWHLNTDDSTVSDVAFETFTNKKAELLNRQSKVGKYPHDLAFQRFVIEHALRKAGDNRPVNYYLAVLNSEYVYDGAMDENGQCVYNTIDGQEIITFLNLNAITEEYQTKILEEIAYLESYISTPHDVTKKVEL
;
A
#
# COMPACT_ATOMS: atom_id res chain seq x y z
N ILE A 1 -9.86 -14.18 14.47
CA ILE A 1 -11.27 -13.87 14.11
C ILE A 1 -11.50 -12.34 14.15
N GLU A 2 -11.09 -11.67 15.22
CA GLU A 2 -11.32 -10.22 15.40
C GLU A 2 -10.44 -9.38 14.47
N VAL A 3 -9.15 -9.66 14.36
CA VAL A 3 -8.21 -9.04 13.44
C VAL A 3 -8.58 -9.28 11.97
N GLU A 4 -9.15 -10.44 11.67
CA GLU A 4 -9.60 -10.78 10.31
C GLU A 4 -10.90 -10.06 9.95
N ARG A 5 -11.74 -9.76 10.95
CA ARG A 5 -12.92 -8.92 10.80
C ARG A 5 -12.54 -7.45 10.59
N GLU A 6 -11.62 -6.92 11.41
CA GLU A 6 -11.10 -5.56 11.27
C GLU A 6 -10.41 -5.37 9.91
N ARG A 7 -9.60 -6.34 9.47
CA ARG A 7 -8.97 -6.30 8.13
C ARG A 7 -10.02 -6.33 7.00
N ARG A 8 -11.08 -7.13 7.15
CA ARG A 8 -12.22 -7.11 6.22
C ARG A 8 -12.91 -5.75 6.21
N GLU A 9 -13.27 -5.21 7.34
CA GLU A 9 -13.94 -3.91 7.47
C GLU A 9 -13.10 -2.78 6.87
N GLU A 10 -11.78 -2.83 7.08
CA GLU A 10 -10.82 -1.91 6.51
C GLU A 10 -10.77 -1.99 4.97
N ILE A 11 -10.58 -3.20 4.45
CA ILE A 11 -10.60 -3.52 3.03
C ILE A 11 -11.88 -2.99 2.38
N LEU A 12 -13.00 -3.19 3.03
CA LEU A 12 -14.33 -2.83 2.59
C LEU A 12 -14.58 -1.31 2.59
N GLY A 13 -14.04 -0.60 3.56
CA GLY A 13 -14.07 0.87 3.60
C GLY A 13 -13.27 1.49 2.45
N GLU A 14 -12.10 0.93 2.15
CA GLU A 14 -11.22 1.41 1.08
C GLU A 14 -11.79 1.21 -0.32
N LEU A 15 -12.53 0.11 -0.52
CA LEU A 15 -13.19 -0.14 -1.80
C LEU A 15 -14.33 0.83 -2.05
N ALA A 16 -15.14 1.09 -1.04
CA ALA A 16 -16.20 2.09 -1.12
C ALA A 16 -15.62 3.48 -1.47
N GLU A 17 -14.44 3.84 -0.92
CA GLU A 17 -13.71 5.05 -1.32
C GLU A 17 -13.18 4.99 -2.76
N SER A 18 -12.59 3.87 -3.16
CA SER A 18 -12.05 3.68 -4.52
C SER A 18 -13.15 3.72 -5.58
N VAL A 19 -14.32 3.14 -5.30
CA VAL A 19 -15.49 3.19 -6.20
C VAL A 19 -16.10 4.59 -6.23
N LYS A 20 -16.16 5.29 -5.09
CA LYS A 20 -16.55 6.72 -5.07
C LYS A 20 -15.57 7.57 -5.89
N GLU A 21 -14.27 7.35 -5.79
CA GLU A 21 -13.26 8.08 -6.58
C GLU A 21 -13.32 7.76 -8.08
N SER A 22 -13.65 6.53 -8.47
CA SER A 22 -13.78 6.15 -9.89
C SER A 22 -15.06 6.68 -10.53
N ASN A 23 -16.12 6.89 -9.77
CA ASN A 23 -17.39 7.46 -10.25
C ASN A 23 -17.48 8.99 -10.15
N MET A 24 -16.52 9.66 -9.52
CA MET A 24 -16.48 11.11 -9.42
C MET A 24 -15.73 11.78 -10.58
N GLY A 25 -16.20 11.57 -11.81
CA GLY A 25 -16.21 12.60 -12.78
C GLY A 25 -17.37 13.55 -12.41
N ASP A 26 -17.04 14.65 -11.75
CA ASP A 26 -17.89 15.84 -11.62
C ASP A 26 -19.24 15.70 -10.89
N ALA A 27 -19.23 15.54 -9.55
CA ALA A 27 -20.28 16.01 -8.64
C ALA A 27 -19.74 16.06 -7.21
N GLY A 28 -19.82 17.25 -6.62
CA GLY A 28 -19.43 17.45 -5.22
C GLY A 28 -20.37 16.70 -4.26
N PHE A 29 -19.78 16.00 -3.30
CA PHE A 29 -20.50 15.48 -2.15
C PHE A 29 -19.78 15.89 -0.87
N SER A 30 -20.59 16.38 0.08
CA SER A 30 -20.24 16.88 1.39
C SER A 30 -19.82 15.76 2.37
N ASP A 31 -18.83 16.08 3.19
CA ASP A 31 -18.43 15.32 4.38
C ASP A 31 -19.57 15.36 5.43
N GLU A 32 -20.37 14.31 5.51
CA GLU A 32 -21.18 13.96 6.68
C GLU A 32 -21.88 12.62 6.40
N GLU A 33 -21.26 11.52 6.91
CA GLU A 33 -21.95 10.30 7.33
C GLU A 33 -20.91 9.30 7.89
N ASP A 34 -20.35 9.65 9.03
CA ASP A 34 -19.91 8.68 10.03
C ASP A 34 -21.14 8.37 10.89
N GLU A 35 -21.81 7.22 10.65
CA GLU A 35 -22.49 6.52 11.75
C GLU A 35 -23.07 5.16 11.29
N GLN A 36 -22.77 4.17 12.13
CA GLN A 36 -23.40 2.85 12.29
C GLN A 36 -22.90 1.75 11.35
N PHE A 37 -21.79 1.13 11.74
CA PHE A 37 -21.47 -0.22 11.31
C PHE A 37 -22.26 -1.25 12.13
N ASP A 38 -23.34 -1.72 11.57
CA ASP A 38 -23.98 -2.94 12.00
C ASP A 38 -23.16 -4.14 11.50
N ASN A 39 -23.02 -5.18 12.31
CA ASN A 39 -22.03 -6.27 12.23
C ASN A 39 -22.14 -7.25 11.04
N ALA A 40 -22.66 -6.84 9.90
CA ALA A 40 -22.69 -7.62 8.67
C ALA A 40 -22.08 -6.79 7.53
N PRO A 41 -21.20 -7.39 6.68
CA PRO A 41 -20.70 -6.70 5.50
C PRO A 41 -21.88 -6.23 4.65
N SER A 42 -21.83 -4.99 4.15
CA SER A 42 -22.90 -4.50 3.29
C SER A 42 -22.97 -5.35 2.00
N PRO A 43 -24.16 -5.55 1.41
CA PRO A 43 -24.29 -6.32 0.17
C PRO A 43 -23.42 -5.78 -0.98
N GLU A 44 -23.19 -4.47 -1.01
CA GLU A 44 -22.34 -3.79 -1.99
C GLU A 44 -20.89 -4.23 -1.84
N LEU A 45 -20.50 -4.48 -0.65
CA LEU A 45 -19.20 -4.87 -0.20
C LEU A 45 -18.89 -6.33 -0.51
N GLU A 46 -19.84 -7.25 -0.28
CA GLU A 46 -19.75 -8.64 -0.70
C GLU A 46 -19.65 -8.75 -2.24
N ALA A 47 -20.32 -7.85 -2.97
CA ALA A 47 -20.24 -7.79 -4.42
C ALA A 47 -18.84 -7.38 -4.93
N LEU A 48 -18.04 -6.71 -4.11
CA LEU A 48 -16.72 -6.19 -4.48
C LEU A 48 -15.58 -7.15 -4.10
N LEU A 49 -15.77 -8.06 -3.15
CA LEU A 49 -14.76 -9.06 -2.74
C LEU A 49 -14.14 -9.84 -3.92
N PRO A 50 -14.89 -10.27 -4.95
CA PRO A 50 -14.30 -10.95 -6.10
C PRO A 50 -13.25 -10.11 -6.84
N TYR A 51 -13.44 -8.80 -6.91
CA TYR A 51 -12.50 -7.89 -7.57
C TYR A 51 -11.20 -7.71 -6.75
N TYR A 52 -11.28 -7.84 -5.43
CA TYR A 52 -10.08 -7.86 -4.58
C TYR A 52 -9.23 -9.07 -4.82
N HIS A 53 -9.86 -10.24 -4.77
CA HIS A 53 -9.16 -11.49 -5.05
C HIS A 53 -8.57 -11.48 -6.45
N GLN A 54 -9.28 -10.88 -7.42
CA GLN A 54 -8.76 -10.72 -8.77
C GLN A 54 -7.53 -9.81 -8.80
N ALA A 55 -7.53 -8.70 -8.08
CA ALA A 55 -6.39 -7.80 -7.99
C ALA A 55 -5.17 -8.49 -7.34
N GLU A 56 -5.38 -9.31 -6.31
CA GLU A 56 -4.31 -10.10 -5.69
C GLU A 56 -3.78 -11.19 -6.65
N ASP A 57 -4.67 -11.90 -7.36
CA ASP A 57 -4.29 -12.91 -8.35
C ASP A 57 -3.48 -12.26 -9.49
N GLU A 58 -3.90 -11.10 -10.00
CA GLU A 58 -3.16 -10.37 -11.03
C GLU A 58 -1.83 -9.80 -10.51
N ALA A 59 -1.80 -9.35 -9.26
CA ALA A 59 -0.54 -8.93 -8.63
C ALA A 59 0.46 -10.08 -8.54
N LEU A 60 0.00 -11.29 -8.19
CA LEU A 60 0.84 -12.49 -8.19
C LEU A 60 1.30 -12.86 -9.61
N ASN A 61 0.42 -12.77 -10.62
CA ASN A 61 0.76 -13.04 -12.01
C ASN A 61 1.85 -12.11 -12.52
N VAL A 62 1.71 -10.81 -12.27
CA VAL A 62 2.72 -9.82 -12.66
C VAL A 62 3.99 -9.95 -11.81
N ALA A 63 3.88 -10.26 -10.50
CA ALA A 63 5.04 -10.51 -9.65
C ALA A 63 5.90 -11.66 -10.18
N LYS A 64 5.30 -12.76 -10.64
CA LYS A 64 6.02 -13.90 -11.25
C LYS A 64 6.78 -13.55 -12.52
N LYS A 65 6.37 -12.48 -13.23
CA LYS A 65 7.13 -11.95 -14.38
C LYS A 65 8.32 -11.09 -13.96
N CYS A 66 8.25 -10.46 -12.78
CA CYS A 66 9.20 -9.44 -12.31
C CYS A 66 10.23 -9.97 -11.30
N PHE A 67 9.86 -10.95 -10.49
CA PHE A 67 10.69 -11.52 -9.43
C PHE A 67 10.99 -12.99 -9.70
N HIS A 68 12.21 -13.41 -9.31
CA HIS A 68 12.63 -14.80 -9.41
C HIS A 68 12.55 -15.49 -8.05
N GLY A 69 12.30 -16.81 -8.07
CA GLY A 69 12.33 -17.63 -6.85
C GLY A 69 10.99 -18.28 -6.53
N THR A 70 10.81 -18.60 -5.25
CA THR A 70 9.61 -19.27 -4.75
C THR A 70 8.59 -18.23 -4.27
N PHE A 71 7.32 -18.49 -4.54
CA PHE A 71 6.21 -17.64 -4.10
C PHE A 71 5.31 -18.38 -3.13
N ILE A 72 4.84 -17.66 -2.10
CA ILE A 72 3.75 -18.07 -1.21
C ILE A 72 2.71 -16.96 -1.25
N SER A 73 1.50 -17.28 -1.68
CA SER A 73 0.35 -16.37 -1.73
C SER A 73 -0.94 -17.18 -1.83
N ASP A 74 -1.99 -16.72 -1.17
CA ASP A 74 -3.35 -17.27 -1.34
C ASP A 74 -4.36 -16.15 -1.06
N SER A 75 -4.95 -15.60 -2.13
CA SER A 75 -5.92 -14.51 -2.07
C SER A 75 -7.23 -14.87 -1.36
N ARG A 76 -7.53 -16.16 -1.24
CA ARG A 76 -8.80 -16.67 -0.69
C ARG A 76 -8.67 -17.28 0.70
N ASN A 77 -7.44 -17.53 1.16
CA ASN A 77 -7.19 -18.18 2.44
C ASN A 77 -5.96 -17.60 3.15
N VAL A 78 -6.18 -16.61 4.01
CA VAL A 78 -5.12 -15.97 4.80
C VAL A 78 -4.27 -16.97 5.60
N GLN A 79 -4.83 -18.10 6.05
CA GLN A 79 -4.06 -19.11 6.78
C GLN A 79 -3.00 -19.82 5.93
N LYS A 80 -3.11 -19.73 4.61
CA LYS A 80 -2.11 -20.24 3.68
C LYS A 80 -1.10 -19.19 3.21
N GLN A 81 -1.32 -17.93 3.55
CA GLN A 81 -0.35 -16.88 3.36
C GLN A 81 0.87 -17.07 4.28
N LYS A 82 1.97 -16.42 3.98
CA LYS A 82 3.17 -16.46 4.82
C LYS A 82 2.91 -15.70 6.11
N LEU A 83 2.92 -16.41 7.23
CA LEU A 83 2.83 -15.84 8.57
C LEU A 83 4.23 -15.55 9.12
N PHE A 84 4.40 -14.36 9.68
CA PHE A 84 5.53 -14.02 10.54
C PHE A 84 5.05 -13.71 11.95
N GLU A 85 5.84 -14.14 12.92
CA GLU A 85 5.56 -13.93 14.33
C GLU A 85 6.82 -13.44 15.07
N TYR A 86 6.66 -12.38 15.84
CA TYR A 86 7.68 -11.85 16.71
C TYR A 86 7.15 -11.66 18.13
N LYS A 87 7.92 -12.10 19.14
CA LYS A 87 7.57 -11.97 20.56
C LYS A 87 8.48 -10.98 21.25
N ARG A 88 7.88 -9.98 21.90
CA ARG A 88 8.57 -8.93 22.65
C ARG A 88 7.75 -8.60 23.91
N ASN A 89 8.41 -8.46 25.07
CA ASN A 89 7.82 -8.00 26.33
C ASN A 89 6.52 -8.74 26.72
N GLY A 90 6.44 -10.05 26.45
CA GLY A 90 5.24 -10.86 26.73
C GLY A 90 4.13 -10.76 25.68
N HIS A 91 4.25 -9.88 24.71
CA HIS A 91 3.31 -9.70 23.61
C HIS A 91 3.75 -10.43 22.35
N THR A 92 2.80 -10.83 21.52
CA THR A 92 3.04 -11.50 20.25
C THR A 92 2.52 -10.63 19.11
N TYR A 93 3.42 -10.22 18.21
CA TYR A 93 3.13 -9.47 17.00
C TYR A 93 3.10 -10.41 15.81
N ARG A 94 2.09 -10.31 14.98
CA ARG A 94 1.87 -11.18 13.82
C ARG A 94 1.52 -10.37 12.60
N CYS A 95 1.99 -10.83 11.45
CA CYS A 95 1.50 -10.35 10.16
C CYS A 95 1.43 -11.49 9.16
N TYR A 96 0.43 -11.43 8.29
CA TYR A 96 0.32 -12.24 7.09
C TYR A 96 0.75 -11.39 5.91
N VAL A 97 1.42 -11.99 4.95
CA VAL A 97 1.95 -11.32 3.76
C VAL A 97 1.13 -11.76 2.55
N ASP A 98 0.58 -10.82 1.80
CA ASP A 98 -0.26 -11.14 0.63
C ASP A 98 0.52 -11.93 -0.42
N ILE A 99 1.73 -11.45 -0.78
CA ILE A 99 2.64 -12.17 -1.66
C ILE A 99 4.04 -12.16 -1.04
N TYR A 100 4.49 -13.33 -0.63
CA TYR A 100 5.85 -13.58 -0.21
C TYR A 100 6.64 -14.19 -1.35
N ASN A 101 7.78 -13.62 -1.68
CA ASN A 101 8.73 -14.18 -2.64
C ASN A 101 10.11 -14.27 -2.04
N GLU A 102 10.81 -15.36 -2.29
CA GLU A 102 12.21 -15.53 -1.86
C GLU A 102 13.06 -16.25 -2.90
N ASN A 103 14.33 -15.91 -2.89
CA ASN A 103 15.39 -16.63 -3.56
C ASN A 103 16.61 -16.73 -2.62
N GLU A 104 17.73 -17.25 -3.11
CA GLU A 104 18.96 -17.41 -2.31
C GLU A 104 19.56 -16.07 -1.84
N GLN A 105 19.24 -14.95 -2.50
CA GLN A 105 19.87 -13.65 -2.30
C GLN A 105 19.01 -12.68 -1.51
N GLU A 106 17.69 -12.74 -1.66
CA GLU A 106 16.78 -11.75 -1.10
C GLU A 106 15.38 -12.31 -0.82
N ILE A 107 14.64 -11.56 -0.01
CA ILE A 107 13.21 -11.77 0.27
C ILE A 107 12.46 -10.54 -0.20
N ASN A 108 11.34 -10.75 -0.90
CA ASN A 108 10.46 -9.68 -1.35
C ASN A 108 9.09 -9.84 -0.69
N ILE A 109 8.65 -8.81 -0.01
CA ILE A 109 7.36 -8.68 0.66
C ILE A 109 6.52 -7.74 -0.17
N ILE A 110 5.36 -8.21 -0.62
CA ILE A 110 4.49 -7.45 -1.51
C ILE A 110 3.11 -7.38 -0.88
N GLU A 111 2.72 -6.21 -0.47
CA GLU A 111 1.37 -5.88 -0.02
C GLU A 111 0.53 -5.47 -1.24
N VAL A 112 -0.66 -6.03 -1.38
CA VAL A 112 -1.54 -5.78 -2.52
C VAL A 112 -2.70 -4.89 -2.09
N LYS A 113 -2.96 -3.84 -2.86
CA LYS A 113 -4.11 -2.97 -2.64
C LYS A 113 -4.86 -2.73 -3.94
N ALA A 114 -6.16 -3.00 -3.95
CA ALA A 114 -7.05 -2.78 -5.09
C ALA A 114 -7.35 -1.28 -5.30
N THR A 115 -6.30 -0.47 -5.29
CA THR A 115 -6.32 0.96 -5.56
C THR A 115 -5.37 1.28 -6.69
N THR A 116 -5.54 2.41 -7.35
CA THR A 116 -4.67 2.79 -8.46
C THR A 116 -3.40 3.48 -7.96
N ASN A 117 -2.33 3.37 -8.75
CA ASN A 117 -1.08 4.12 -8.51
C ASN A 117 -1.29 5.64 -8.62
N ARG A 118 -2.43 6.10 -9.14
CA ARG A 118 -2.74 7.51 -9.37
C ARG A 118 -2.61 8.35 -8.09
N LYS A 119 -3.08 7.85 -6.94
CA LYS A 119 -2.98 8.57 -5.67
C LYS A 119 -1.55 8.77 -5.18
N TYR A 120 -0.61 7.92 -5.61
CA TYR A 120 0.82 8.03 -5.29
C TYR A 120 1.59 8.85 -6.31
N LEU A 121 1.10 8.89 -7.55
CA LEU A 121 1.79 9.53 -8.66
C LEU A 121 1.20 10.90 -9.00
N TYR A 122 -0.08 11.13 -8.68
CA TYR A 122 -0.80 12.35 -9.02
C TYR A 122 -1.44 12.97 -7.80
N TRP A 123 -1.18 14.25 -7.59
CA TRP A 123 -1.64 15.02 -6.45
C TRP A 123 -2.64 16.08 -6.87
N LYS A 124 -3.75 16.23 -6.18
CA LYS A 124 -4.67 17.36 -6.38
C LYS A 124 -4.10 18.58 -5.66
N ASP A 125 -3.96 19.70 -6.34
CA ASP A 125 -3.68 20.97 -5.68
C ASP A 125 -4.93 21.52 -5.00
N LYS A 126 -4.76 22.66 -4.29
CA LYS A 126 -5.87 23.34 -3.60
C LYS A 126 -7.03 23.76 -4.53
N HIS A 127 -6.84 23.69 -5.84
CA HIS A 127 -7.83 24.04 -6.89
C HIS A 127 -8.37 22.80 -7.61
N GLY A 128 -8.09 21.58 -7.10
CA GLY A 128 -8.59 20.33 -7.68
C GLY A 128 -7.87 19.88 -8.96
N ALA A 129 -6.87 20.62 -9.43
CA ALA A 129 -6.06 20.17 -10.55
C ALA A 129 -5.17 19.00 -10.15
N ASN A 130 -5.21 17.90 -10.92
CA ASN A 130 -4.28 16.79 -10.75
C ASN A 130 -2.86 17.29 -11.06
N LYS A 131 -2.11 17.58 -10.02
CA LYS A 131 -0.67 17.78 -10.15
C LYS A 131 -0.03 16.45 -9.83
N GLY A 132 0.65 15.85 -10.83
CA GLY A 132 1.40 14.63 -10.60
C GLY A 132 2.39 14.81 -9.46
N LEU A 133 2.62 13.77 -8.66
CA LEU A 133 3.89 13.64 -7.91
C LEU A 133 5.08 13.70 -8.89
N PHE A 134 4.76 13.60 -10.18
CA PHE A 134 5.59 13.85 -11.32
C PHE A 134 5.15 15.14 -11.99
N PHE A 135 5.69 16.26 -11.56
CA PHE A 135 5.60 17.41 -12.38
C PHE A 135 6.47 17.22 -13.62
N ARG A 136 5.87 16.83 -14.71
CA ARG A 136 6.33 17.26 -16.00
C ARG A 136 5.72 18.63 -16.25
N ASN A 137 6.33 19.67 -15.77
CA ASN A 137 6.02 20.98 -16.28
C ASN A 137 6.76 21.18 -17.60
N THR A 138 6.25 20.54 -18.66
CA THR A 138 6.74 20.72 -20.03
C THR A 138 6.50 22.14 -20.54
N ASN A 139 5.74 22.96 -19.80
CA ASN A 139 5.37 24.34 -20.14
C ASN A 139 5.84 25.35 -19.09
N ALA A 140 6.78 25.02 -18.23
CA ALA A 140 7.36 26.02 -17.35
C ALA A 140 8.10 27.06 -18.19
N ARG A 141 7.48 28.21 -18.42
CA ARG A 141 8.10 29.37 -19.05
C ARG A 141 9.36 29.83 -18.30
N ASP A 142 9.56 29.36 -17.09
CA ASP A 142 10.65 29.71 -16.18
C ASP A 142 11.75 28.64 -16.08
N GLY A 143 11.66 27.56 -16.87
CA GLY A 143 12.66 26.49 -16.89
C GLY A 143 12.79 25.70 -15.58
N ARG A 144 11.80 25.76 -14.69
CA ARG A 144 11.86 25.04 -13.42
C ARG A 144 11.82 23.54 -13.65
N ILE A 145 12.86 22.85 -13.22
CA ILE A 145 12.95 21.39 -13.20
C ILE A 145 12.12 20.91 -12.04
N THR A 146 11.14 20.06 -12.31
CA THR A 146 10.35 19.40 -11.27
C THR A 146 11.03 18.12 -10.84
N TYR A 147 11.09 17.92 -9.54
CA TYR A 147 11.72 16.75 -8.94
C TYR A 147 10.63 15.73 -8.56
N PRO A 148 10.49 14.62 -9.29
CA PRO A 148 9.43 13.64 -8.98
C PRO A 148 9.76 12.87 -7.70
N LEU A 149 8.72 12.54 -6.91
CA LEU A 149 8.88 11.73 -5.70
C LEU A 149 9.27 10.29 -6.03
N PHE A 150 8.68 9.73 -7.10
CA PHE A 150 9.03 8.42 -7.60
C PHE A 150 9.51 8.47 -9.05
N VAL A 151 10.45 7.60 -9.39
CA VAL A 151 10.94 7.40 -10.76
C VAL A 151 10.64 5.97 -11.19
N LYS A 152 10.16 5.80 -12.42
CA LYS A 152 9.80 4.50 -12.99
C LYS A 152 11.04 3.83 -13.59
N LYS A 153 11.24 2.56 -13.22
CA LYS A 153 12.25 1.67 -13.81
C LYS A 153 11.56 0.33 -14.14
N GLY A 154 11.21 0.11 -15.39
CA GLY A 154 10.39 -1.03 -15.80
C GLY A 154 9.00 -0.96 -15.16
N ASN A 155 8.60 -2.00 -14.45
CA ASN A 155 7.32 -2.09 -13.72
C ASN A 155 7.39 -1.58 -12.27
N PHE A 156 8.55 -1.07 -11.87
CA PHE A 156 8.80 -0.60 -10.52
C PHE A 156 8.89 0.91 -10.46
N TRP A 157 8.30 1.48 -9.40
CA TRP A 157 8.46 2.87 -9.03
C TRP A 157 9.35 2.95 -7.80
N HIS A 158 10.45 3.69 -7.89
CA HIS A 158 11.42 3.86 -6.81
C HIS A 158 11.36 5.30 -6.30
N LEU A 159 11.50 5.47 -4.98
CA LEU A 159 11.68 6.80 -4.42
C LEU A 159 12.89 7.46 -5.11
N ASN A 160 12.70 8.70 -5.54
CA ASN A 160 13.76 9.45 -6.18
C ASN A 160 14.81 9.84 -5.14
N THR A 161 16.06 9.49 -5.40
CA THR A 161 17.21 9.79 -4.52
C THR A 161 18.25 10.65 -5.23
N ASP A 162 18.00 11.03 -6.49
CA ASP A 162 18.91 11.89 -7.25
C ASP A 162 18.65 13.36 -6.91
N ASP A 163 19.53 13.95 -6.13
CA ASP A 163 19.48 15.35 -5.69
C ASP A 163 20.38 16.28 -6.50
N SER A 164 21.08 15.76 -7.52
CA SER A 164 22.12 16.47 -8.25
C SER A 164 21.64 17.71 -9.03
N THR A 165 20.31 17.89 -9.21
CA THR A 165 19.73 18.95 -10.05
C THR A 165 18.53 19.66 -9.42
N VAL A 166 18.34 19.53 -8.12
CA VAL A 166 17.12 19.99 -7.43
C VAL A 166 17.20 21.46 -7.09
N SER A 167 16.18 22.25 -7.51
CA SER A 167 15.99 23.60 -6.99
C SER A 167 15.37 23.55 -5.59
N ASP A 168 15.64 24.56 -4.75
CA ASP A 168 15.11 24.65 -3.38
C ASP A 168 13.58 24.46 -3.32
N VAL A 169 12.84 25.05 -4.27
CA VAL A 169 11.37 24.92 -4.34
C VAL A 169 10.93 23.50 -4.71
N ALA A 170 11.66 22.84 -5.60
CA ALA A 170 11.36 21.45 -5.97
C ALA A 170 11.69 20.50 -4.82
N PHE A 171 12.76 20.76 -4.10
CA PHE A 171 13.15 20.00 -2.91
C PHE A 171 12.14 20.16 -1.76
N GLU A 172 11.66 21.37 -1.50
CA GLU A 172 10.60 21.62 -0.52
C GLU A 172 9.32 20.85 -0.89
N THR A 173 8.91 20.87 -2.16
CA THR A 173 7.75 20.12 -2.64
C THR A 173 7.95 18.62 -2.46
N PHE A 174 9.12 18.09 -2.79
CA PHE A 174 9.47 16.69 -2.57
C PHE A 174 9.39 16.31 -1.10
N THR A 175 9.97 17.13 -0.22
CA THR A 175 9.97 16.90 1.24
C THR A 175 8.57 16.88 1.81
N ASN A 176 7.71 17.83 1.40
CA ASN A 176 6.32 17.88 1.83
C ASN A 176 5.54 16.64 1.37
N LYS A 177 5.76 16.19 0.12
CA LYS A 177 5.11 14.99 -0.42
C LYS A 177 5.60 13.70 0.26
N LYS A 178 6.90 13.62 0.53
CA LYS A 178 7.46 12.52 1.31
C LYS A 178 6.89 12.49 2.73
N ALA A 179 6.72 13.65 3.37
CA ALA A 179 6.11 13.76 4.69
C ALA A 179 4.65 13.27 4.73
N GLU A 180 3.89 13.40 3.62
CA GLU A 180 2.54 12.86 3.54
C GLU A 180 2.55 11.32 3.44
N LEU A 181 3.53 10.70 2.74
CA LEU A 181 3.72 9.24 2.78
C LEU A 181 4.09 8.74 4.17
N LEU A 182 4.71 9.58 4.99
CA LEU A 182 5.11 9.29 6.37
C LEU A 182 4.04 9.67 7.41
N ASN A 183 2.83 10.00 6.96
CA ASN A 183 1.69 10.30 7.82
C ASN A 183 0.61 9.23 7.64
N ARG A 184 0.43 8.35 8.62
CA ARG A 184 -0.55 7.25 8.58
C ARG A 184 -2.00 7.72 8.42
N GLN A 185 -2.31 8.94 8.82
CA GLN A 185 -3.67 9.52 8.69
C GLN A 185 -3.91 10.12 7.30
N SER A 186 -2.89 10.22 6.48
CA SER A 186 -3.06 10.66 5.09
C SER A 186 -3.56 9.51 4.21
N LYS A 187 -4.30 9.85 3.14
CA LYS A 187 -4.79 8.88 2.15
C LYS A 187 -3.67 8.06 1.48
N VAL A 188 -2.44 8.59 1.45
CA VAL A 188 -1.28 7.94 0.83
C VAL A 188 -0.32 7.30 1.83
N GLY A 189 -0.39 7.66 3.11
CA GLY A 189 0.53 7.18 4.15
C GLY A 189 0.04 5.94 4.89
N LYS A 190 -1.24 5.62 4.83
CA LYS A 190 -1.85 4.49 5.53
C LYS A 190 -1.17 3.17 5.17
N TYR A 191 -1.13 2.80 3.90
CA TYR A 191 -0.52 1.54 3.46
C TYR A 191 1.00 1.45 3.65
N PRO A 192 1.79 2.52 3.40
CA PRO A 192 3.17 2.55 3.84
C PRO A 192 3.39 2.30 5.33
N HIS A 193 2.47 2.81 6.19
CA HIS A 193 2.52 2.57 7.63
C HIS A 193 2.25 1.09 7.95
N ASP A 194 1.23 0.46 7.34
CA ASP A 194 0.93 -0.96 7.53
C ASP A 194 2.10 -1.84 7.11
N LEU A 195 2.68 -1.54 5.94
CA LEU A 195 3.86 -2.24 5.45
C LEU A 195 5.09 -2.02 6.35
N ALA A 196 5.21 -0.84 6.99
CA ALA A 196 6.27 -0.56 7.96
C ALA A 196 6.09 -1.37 9.26
N PHE A 197 4.85 -1.60 9.71
CA PHE A 197 4.58 -2.51 10.81
C PHE A 197 4.91 -3.97 10.44
N GLN A 198 4.53 -4.41 9.24
CA GLN A 198 4.94 -5.74 8.75
C GLN A 198 6.47 -5.87 8.74
N ARG A 199 7.18 -4.85 8.24
CA ARG A 199 8.65 -4.80 8.27
C ARG A 199 9.21 -5.02 9.67
N PHE A 200 8.67 -4.33 10.67
CA PHE A 200 9.08 -4.53 12.07
C PHE A 200 8.96 -5.99 12.48
N VAL A 201 7.82 -6.62 12.23
CA VAL A 201 7.58 -8.01 12.62
C VAL A 201 8.50 -8.97 11.85
N ILE A 202 8.58 -8.82 10.53
CA ILE A 202 9.32 -9.70 9.62
C ILE A 202 10.82 -9.68 9.91
N GLU A 203 11.42 -8.47 9.98
CA GLU A 203 12.86 -8.36 10.20
C GLU A 203 13.30 -8.93 11.56
N HIS A 204 12.46 -8.74 12.60
CA HIS A 204 12.74 -9.33 13.90
C HIS A 204 12.57 -10.85 13.90
N ALA A 205 11.57 -11.37 13.20
CA ALA A 205 11.36 -12.81 13.06
C ALA A 205 12.49 -13.47 12.28
N LEU A 206 12.91 -12.91 11.16
CA LEU A 206 14.00 -13.40 10.31
C LEU A 206 15.34 -13.36 11.07
N ARG A 207 15.65 -12.25 11.74
CA ARG A 207 16.87 -12.12 12.55
C ARG A 207 16.92 -13.18 13.65
N LYS A 208 15.78 -13.46 14.29
CA LYS A 208 15.67 -14.53 15.30
C LYS A 208 15.88 -15.93 14.69
N ALA A 209 15.46 -16.13 13.45
CA ALA A 209 15.68 -17.37 12.71
C ALA A 209 17.11 -17.50 12.12
N GLY A 210 17.95 -16.47 12.24
CA GLY A 210 19.29 -16.44 11.66
C GLY A 210 19.33 -16.16 10.15
N ASP A 211 18.19 -15.72 9.57
CA ASP A 211 18.15 -15.31 8.17
C ASP A 211 18.52 -13.83 8.07
N ASN A 212 19.62 -13.55 7.37
CA ASN A 212 20.19 -12.21 7.21
C ASN A 212 20.08 -11.71 5.76
N ARG A 213 19.28 -12.37 4.90
CA ARG A 213 19.04 -11.89 3.56
C ARG A 213 18.39 -10.50 3.58
N PRO A 214 18.70 -9.61 2.63
CA PRO A 214 17.99 -8.35 2.48
C PRO A 214 16.50 -8.60 2.20
N VAL A 215 15.67 -7.77 2.80
CA VAL A 215 14.21 -7.81 2.61
C VAL A 215 13.77 -6.55 1.89
N ASN A 216 13.05 -6.71 0.80
CA ASN A 216 12.47 -5.61 0.04
C ASN A 216 10.96 -5.54 0.27
N TYR A 217 10.42 -4.33 0.34
CA TYR A 217 9.02 -4.03 0.64
C TYR A 217 8.39 -3.29 -0.51
N TYR A 218 7.35 -3.87 -1.08
CA TYR A 218 6.63 -3.35 -2.23
C TYR A 218 5.15 -3.20 -1.93
N LEU A 219 4.57 -2.14 -2.45
CA LEU A 219 3.12 -1.99 -2.54
C LEU A 219 2.71 -2.23 -4.00
N ALA A 220 1.91 -3.27 -4.23
CA ALA A 220 1.34 -3.59 -5.53
C ALA A 220 -0.01 -2.90 -5.68
N VAL A 221 -0.17 -2.12 -6.73
CA VAL A 221 -1.38 -1.33 -7.01
C VAL A 221 -1.73 -1.39 -8.50
N LEU A 222 -2.99 -1.14 -8.81
CA LEU A 222 -3.46 -1.07 -10.19
C LEU A 222 -2.77 0.09 -10.94
N ASN A 223 -2.39 -0.16 -12.17
CA ASN A 223 -1.80 0.85 -13.05
C ASN A 223 -2.90 1.69 -13.70
N SER A 224 -3.01 2.95 -13.30
CA SER A 224 -4.02 3.88 -13.84
C SER A 224 -3.82 4.26 -15.32
N GLU A 225 -2.67 3.92 -15.88
CA GLU A 225 -2.36 4.16 -17.30
C GLU A 225 -2.55 2.90 -18.17
N TYR A 226 -2.90 1.76 -17.55
CA TYR A 226 -3.15 0.53 -18.26
C TYR A 226 -4.45 0.63 -19.06
N VAL A 227 -4.39 0.25 -20.33
CA VAL A 227 -5.55 0.21 -21.23
C VAL A 227 -5.82 -1.25 -21.57
N TYR A 228 -6.96 -1.76 -21.11
CA TYR A 228 -7.37 -3.12 -21.37
C TYR A 228 -7.67 -3.35 -22.86
N ASP A 229 -7.14 -4.42 -23.46
CA ASP A 229 -7.28 -4.74 -24.87
C ASP A 229 -8.56 -5.51 -25.21
N GLY A 230 -9.37 -5.85 -24.21
CA GLY A 230 -10.60 -6.63 -24.38
C GLY A 230 -10.37 -8.15 -24.46
N ALA A 231 -9.16 -8.64 -24.16
CA ALA A 231 -8.86 -10.07 -24.19
C ALA A 231 -9.64 -10.84 -23.12
N MET A 232 -10.19 -12.00 -23.51
CA MET A 232 -10.90 -12.91 -22.61
C MET A 232 -10.37 -14.32 -22.81
N ASP A 233 -10.41 -15.13 -21.75
CA ASP A 233 -10.15 -16.54 -21.81
C ASP A 233 -11.35 -17.33 -22.38
N GLU A 234 -11.21 -18.65 -22.48
CA GLU A 234 -12.25 -19.56 -22.97
C GLU A 234 -13.50 -19.63 -22.07
N ASN A 235 -13.38 -19.14 -20.81
CA ASN A 235 -14.47 -19.06 -19.84
C ASN A 235 -15.12 -17.67 -19.80
N GLY A 236 -14.67 -16.74 -20.66
CA GLY A 236 -15.16 -15.36 -20.70
C GLY A 236 -14.62 -14.48 -19.58
N GLN A 237 -13.53 -14.88 -18.91
CA GLN A 237 -12.86 -14.07 -17.91
C GLN A 237 -11.84 -13.14 -18.57
N CYS A 238 -11.72 -11.91 -18.04
CA CYS A 238 -10.75 -10.94 -18.54
C CYS A 238 -9.31 -11.45 -18.38
N VAL A 239 -8.52 -11.33 -19.44
CA VAL A 239 -7.08 -11.62 -19.42
C VAL A 239 -6.31 -10.32 -19.60
N TYR A 240 -5.46 -10.00 -18.63
CA TYR A 240 -4.70 -8.76 -18.64
C TYR A 240 -3.31 -9.00 -19.23
N ASN A 241 -3.19 -8.74 -20.52
CA ASN A 241 -1.93 -8.87 -21.24
C ASN A 241 -0.99 -7.71 -20.96
N THR A 242 0.31 -7.92 -21.15
CA THR A 242 1.27 -6.81 -21.22
C THR A 242 1.03 -6.04 -22.51
N ILE A 243 0.67 -4.75 -22.41
CA ILE A 243 0.37 -3.90 -23.55
C ILE A 243 1.35 -2.73 -23.57
N ASP A 244 2.10 -2.57 -24.67
CA ASP A 244 3.11 -1.52 -24.83
C ASP A 244 4.12 -1.45 -23.65
N GLY A 245 4.45 -2.63 -23.08
CA GLY A 245 5.32 -2.74 -21.92
C GLY A 245 4.68 -2.31 -20.59
N GLN A 246 3.34 -2.12 -20.57
CA GLN A 246 2.57 -1.82 -19.39
C GLN A 246 1.87 -3.07 -18.87
N GLU A 247 1.95 -3.31 -17.57
CA GLU A 247 1.19 -4.32 -16.84
C GLU A 247 0.02 -3.66 -16.11
N ILE A 248 -1.03 -4.44 -15.84
CA ILE A 248 -2.19 -3.98 -15.03
C ILE A 248 -1.79 -3.62 -13.61
N ILE A 249 -0.75 -4.24 -13.08
CA ILE A 249 -0.18 -3.98 -11.75
C ILE A 249 1.16 -3.28 -11.88
N THR A 250 1.41 -2.33 -10.99
CA THR A 250 2.73 -1.70 -10.78
C THR A 250 3.15 -1.87 -9.33
N PHE A 251 4.46 -1.87 -9.10
CA PHE A 251 5.05 -2.01 -7.77
C PHE A 251 5.71 -0.71 -7.33
N LEU A 252 5.29 -0.19 -6.18
CA LEU A 252 5.97 0.92 -5.50
C LEU A 252 6.99 0.33 -4.53
N ASN A 253 8.28 0.57 -4.75
CA ASN A 253 9.32 0.19 -3.81
C ASN A 253 9.28 1.17 -2.63
N LEU A 254 8.91 0.67 -1.46
CA LEU A 254 8.76 1.44 -0.24
C LEU A 254 9.87 1.18 0.79
N ASN A 255 11.00 0.59 0.39
CA ASN A 255 12.10 0.29 1.30
C ASN A 255 12.51 1.51 2.14
N ALA A 256 12.76 2.65 1.49
CA ALA A 256 13.20 3.86 2.19
C ALA A 256 12.10 4.44 3.09
N ILE A 257 10.84 4.37 2.67
CA ILE A 257 9.70 4.88 3.43
C ILE A 257 9.44 4.00 4.65
N THR A 258 9.39 2.68 4.48
CA THR A 258 9.19 1.75 5.59
C THR A 258 10.34 1.75 6.59
N GLU A 259 11.56 2.03 6.14
CA GLU A 259 12.74 2.24 7.00
C GLU A 259 12.55 3.48 7.90
N GLU A 260 12.19 4.59 7.28
CA GLU A 260 12.01 5.87 7.99
C GLU A 260 10.84 5.80 8.99
N TYR A 261 9.84 4.96 8.74
CA TYR A 261 8.74 4.73 9.68
C TYR A 261 9.16 3.97 10.94
N GLN A 262 10.28 3.24 10.97
CA GLN A 262 10.58 2.32 12.07
C GLN A 262 10.64 3.00 13.45
N THR A 263 11.10 4.23 13.52
CA THR A 263 11.10 5.00 14.78
C THR A 263 9.69 5.19 15.31
N LYS A 264 8.76 5.61 14.43
CA LYS A 264 7.35 5.80 14.80
C LYS A 264 6.67 4.48 15.19
N ILE A 265 6.93 3.41 14.44
CA ILE A 265 6.40 2.07 14.74
C ILE A 265 6.87 1.62 16.15
N LEU A 266 8.14 1.83 16.49
CA LEU A 266 8.66 1.49 17.81
C LEU A 266 8.01 2.32 18.93
N GLU A 267 7.76 3.60 18.71
CA GLU A 267 7.06 4.48 19.65
C GLU A 267 5.61 4.03 19.86
N GLU A 268 4.89 3.71 18.77
CA GLU A 268 3.51 3.22 18.83
C GLU A 268 3.42 1.85 19.54
N ILE A 269 4.34 0.94 19.26
CA ILE A 269 4.43 -0.35 19.94
C ILE A 269 4.68 -0.15 21.44
N ALA A 270 5.63 0.72 21.81
CA ALA A 270 5.91 0.99 23.22
C ALA A 270 4.71 1.59 23.94
N TYR A 271 3.98 2.49 23.26
CA TYR A 271 2.72 3.04 23.78
C TYR A 271 1.66 1.97 23.99
N LEU A 272 1.43 1.10 23.01
CA LEU A 272 0.47 0.01 23.07
C LEU A 272 0.83 -1.00 24.16
N GLU A 273 2.11 -1.41 24.27
CA GLU A 273 2.60 -2.30 25.32
C GLU A 273 2.33 -1.69 26.73
N SER A 274 2.61 -0.40 26.89
CA SER A 274 2.33 0.33 28.14
C SER A 274 0.84 0.39 28.43
N TYR A 275 0.02 0.70 27.43
CA TYR A 275 -1.43 0.78 27.55
C TYR A 275 -2.03 -0.56 27.99
N ILE A 276 -1.69 -1.66 27.31
CA ILE A 276 -2.20 -3.00 27.61
C ILE A 276 -1.76 -3.47 29.01
N SER A 277 -0.55 -3.09 29.44
CA SER A 277 0.00 -3.47 30.73
C SER A 277 -0.54 -2.66 31.91
N THR A 278 -1.24 -1.57 31.64
CA THR A 278 -1.82 -0.69 32.67
C THR A 278 -3.27 -1.11 32.95
N PRO A 279 -3.68 -1.31 34.23
CA PRO A 279 -5.07 -1.57 34.54
C PRO A 279 -5.96 -0.40 34.11
N HIS A 280 -6.95 -0.67 33.27
CA HIS A 280 -7.92 0.35 32.83
C HIS A 280 -9.27 0.11 33.47
N ASP A 281 -9.94 1.19 33.87
CA ASP A 281 -11.33 1.13 34.30
C ASP A 281 -12.23 0.99 33.05
N VAL A 282 -12.58 -0.26 32.76
CA VAL A 282 -13.43 -0.63 31.59
C VAL A 282 -14.85 -0.06 31.66
N THR A 283 -15.23 0.57 32.78
CA THR A 283 -16.53 1.21 32.92
C THR A 283 -16.55 2.64 32.36
N LYS A 284 -15.39 3.26 32.14
CA LYS A 284 -15.27 4.55 31.49
C LYS A 284 -15.26 4.38 29.98
N LYS A 285 -16.29 4.91 29.31
CA LYS A 285 -16.22 5.08 27.85
C LYS A 285 -14.95 5.89 27.55
N VAL A 286 -14.09 5.35 26.70
CA VAL A 286 -13.00 6.10 26.11
C VAL A 286 -13.67 7.05 25.12
N GLU A 287 -13.71 8.33 25.44
CA GLU A 287 -13.97 9.37 24.44
C GLU A 287 -12.69 9.46 23.60
N LEU A 288 -12.78 8.94 22.38
CA LEU A 288 -11.73 9.02 21.34
C LEU A 288 -11.82 10.36 20.63
#